data_c1f163d4c52a6851fb680d1704a5c2eb
#
_entry.id   c1f163d4c52a6851fb680d1704a5c2eb
#
_cell.length_a   1.000
_cell.length_b   1.000
_cell.length_c   1.000
_cell.angle_alpha   90.00
_cell.angle_beta   90.00
_cell.angle_gamma   90.00
#
_symmetry.space_group_name_H-M   'P 1'
#
loop_
_entity.id
_entity.type
_entity.pdbx_description
1 polymer ?
#
loop_
_entity_poly.entity_id
_entity_poly.type
_entity_poly.pdbx_seq_one_letter_code
_entity_poly.pdbx_strand_id
1 'polypeptide(L)'
;MKVKITGTGSCLPKLRVTNDDLGQIMETSDEWIRSRTGIIARHIAVEETTTGMSTEAADKALKNADISAEDVDIIIAATVSADKYLPGLACEVQKNIGAENAVAFDINAACSGFLFALDTAALYLEHGGYQHA
;
A
#
# COMPACT_ATOMS: atom_id res chain seq x y z
N MET A 1 -1.77 22.68 5.06
CA MET A 1 -2.36 21.33 4.94
C MET A 1 -3.15 21.06 6.21
N LYS A 2 -4.46 20.85 6.11
CA LYS A 2 -5.35 20.59 7.27
C LYS A 2 -5.92 19.16 7.21
N VAL A 3 -5.15 18.24 6.70
CA VAL A 3 -5.52 16.81 6.65
C VAL A 3 -4.87 16.04 7.79
N LYS A 4 -5.49 14.95 8.20
CA LYS A 4 -5.04 14.09 9.30
C LYS A 4 -5.08 12.63 8.86
N ILE A 5 -4.05 11.87 9.19
CA ILE A 5 -4.09 10.41 9.08
C ILE A 5 -4.91 9.89 10.25
N THR A 6 -6.02 9.23 9.98
CA THR A 6 -6.96 8.72 10.99
C THR A 6 -6.84 7.23 11.20
N GLY A 7 -6.37 6.49 10.20
CA GLY A 7 -6.16 5.05 10.29
C GLY A 7 -5.00 4.57 9.43
N THR A 8 -4.43 3.45 9.84
CA THR A 8 -3.37 2.75 9.11
C THR A 8 -3.66 1.27 9.06
N GLY A 9 -3.22 0.63 7.99
CA GLY A 9 -3.32 -0.82 7.82
C GLY A 9 -2.14 -1.37 7.04
N SER A 10 -1.80 -2.62 7.30
CA SER A 10 -0.73 -3.31 6.60
C SER A 10 -1.06 -4.77 6.35
N CYS A 11 -0.51 -5.30 5.27
CA CYS A 11 -0.50 -6.72 4.96
C CYS A 11 0.89 -7.11 4.47
N LEU A 12 1.41 -8.21 4.99
CA LEU A 12 2.70 -8.77 4.61
C LEU A 12 2.51 -10.20 4.12
N PRO A 13 3.26 -10.66 3.12
CA PRO A 13 3.31 -12.07 2.76
C PRO A 13 3.71 -12.95 3.95
N LYS A 14 3.26 -14.20 3.95
CA LYS A 14 3.49 -15.13 5.06
C LYS A 14 4.93 -15.62 5.14
N LEU A 15 5.57 -15.83 3.98
CA LEU A 15 6.93 -16.34 3.92
C LEU A 15 7.93 -15.27 4.37
N ARG A 16 8.51 -15.47 5.55
CA ARG A 16 9.60 -14.64 6.07
C ARG A 16 10.94 -15.28 5.78
N VAL A 17 11.83 -14.55 5.11
CA VAL A 17 13.18 -14.99 4.73
C VAL A 17 14.22 -14.14 5.46
N THR A 18 15.12 -14.76 6.19
CA THR A 18 16.21 -14.10 6.92
C THR A 18 17.41 -13.83 6.00
N ASN A 19 18.37 -13.04 6.48
CA ASN A 19 19.63 -12.83 5.77
C ASN A 19 20.45 -14.12 5.68
N ASP A 20 20.39 -14.97 6.71
CA ASP A 20 21.08 -16.26 6.72
C ASP A 20 20.48 -17.24 5.70
N ASP A 21 19.15 -17.22 5.52
CA ASP A 21 18.49 -18.00 4.46
C ASP A 21 18.98 -17.55 3.06
N LEU A 22 19.14 -16.24 2.85
CA LEU A 22 19.71 -15.73 1.59
C LEU A 22 21.16 -16.15 1.38
N GLY A 23 21.96 -16.19 2.44
CA GLY A 23 23.34 -16.65 2.38
C GLY A 23 23.51 -18.10 1.92
N GLN A 24 22.43 -18.92 1.99
CA GLN A 24 22.44 -20.29 1.48
C GLN A 24 22.29 -20.38 -0.04
N ILE A 25 21.75 -19.35 -0.68
CA ILE A 25 21.42 -19.35 -2.12
C ILE A 25 22.17 -18.29 -2.92
N MET A 26 22.86 -17.36 -2.26
CA MET A 26 23.69 -16.34 -2.91
C MET A 26 24.87 -15.92 -2.03
N GLU A 27 25.90 -15.35 -2.62
CA GLU A 27 27.08 -14.83 -1.91
C GLU A 27 26.72 -13.54 -1.14
N THR A 28 26.29 -13.69 0.12
CA THR A 28 25.95 -12.61 1.04
C THR A 28 26.04 -13.07 2.50
N SER A 29 25.89 -12.15 3.46
CA SER A 29 25.83 -12.46 4.89
C SER A 29 24.90 -11.50 5.64
N ASP A 30 24.44 -11.90 6.83
CA ASP A 30 23.66 -11.01 7.71
C ASP A 30 24.45 -9.74 8.04
N GLU A 31 25.73 -9.86 8.37
CA GLU A 31 26.61 -8.71 8.65
C GLU A 31 26.66 -7.73 7.48
N TRP A 32 26.83 -8.23 6.26
CA TRP A 32 26.91 -7.41 5.06
C TRP A 32 25.61 -6.66 4.78
N ILE A 33 24.47 -7.35 4.83
CA ILE A 33 23.15 -6.75 4.56
C ILE A 33 22.79 -5.76 5.67
N ARG A 34 22.92 -6.18 6.92
CA ARG A 34 22.50 -5.41 8.09
C ARG A 34 23.31 -4.13 8.26
N SER A 35 24.64 -4.18 8.07
CA SER A 35 25.49 -2.99 8.21
C SER A 35 25.17 -1.90 7.17
N ARG A 36 24.66 -2.27 5.99
CA ARG A 36 24.34 -1.34 4.90
C ARG A 36 22.89 -0.88 4.85
N THR A 37 21.97 -1.70 5.32
CA THR A 37 20.54 -1.47 5.13
C THR A 37 19.71 -1.51 6.41
N GLY A 38 20.25 -2.08 7.48
CA GLY A 38 19.50 -2.36 8.71
C GLY A 38 18.50 -3.53 8.58
N ILE A 39 18.35 -4.12 7.39
CA ILE A 39 17.37 -5.18 7.13
C ILE A 39 17.84 -6.50 7.73
N ILE A 40 16.99 -7.12 8.55
CA ILE A 40 17.24 -8.43 9.17
C ILE A 40 16.48 -9.57 8.50
N ALA A 41 15.38 -9.26 7.83
CA ALA A 41 14.55 -10.21 7.10
C ALA A 41 13.65 -9.46 6.10
N ARG A 42 13.04 -10.19 5.18
CA ARG A 42 12.01 -9.71 4.25
C ARG A 42 10.88 -10.72 4.17
N HIS A 43 9.73 -10.26 3.68
CA HIS A 43 8.61 -11.12 3.35
C HIS A 43 8.52 -11.27 1.84
N ILE A 44 8.33 -12.50 1.37
CA ILE A 44 8.27 -12.84 -0.05
C ILE A 44 6.88 -13.37 -0.35
N ALA A 45 6.21 -12.77 -1.32
CA ALA A 45 4.93 -13.24 -1.82
C ALA A 45 5.15 -14.54 -2.63
N VAL A 46 4.36 -15.55 -2.35
CA VAL A 46 4.34 -16.83 -3.08
C VAL A 46 3.00 -17.01 -3.76
N GLU A 47 1.92 -16.84 -3.03
CA GLU A 47 0.54 -16.91 -3.52
C GLU A 47 -0.19 -15.57 -3.38
N GLU A 48 0.33 -14.70 -2.52
CA GLU A 48 -0.24 -13.39 -2.28
C GLU A 48 -0.06 -12.48 -3.49
N THR A 49 -1.10 -11.73 -3.83
CA THR A 49 -1.10 -10.74 -4.93
C THR A 49 -1.00 -9.32 -4.37
N THR A 50 -0.53 -8.39 -5.19
CA THR A 50 -0.51 -6.96 -4.83
C THR A 50 -1.91 -6.46 -4.51
N THR A 51 -2.90 -6.84 -5.31
CA THR A 51 -4.32 -6.51 -5.10
C THR A 51 -4.84 -7.07 -3.77
N GLY A 52 -4.59 -8.35 -3.49
CA GLY A 52 -5.05 -8.99 -2.26
C GLY A 52 -4.48 -8.35 -1.01
N MET A 53 -3.16 -8.13 -0.99
CA MET A 53 -2.48 -7.48 0.14
C MET A 53 -2.93 -6.03 0.32
N SER A 54 -3.11 -5.28 -0.78
CA SER A 54 -3.59 -3.89 -0.71
C SER A 54 -5.03 -3.81 -0.21
N THR A 55 -5.90 -4.73 -0.63
CA THR A 55 -7.27 -4.83 -0.13
C THR A 55 -7.29 -5.09 1.37
N GLU A 56 -6.54 -6.07 1.86
CA GLU A 56 -6.46 -6.39 3.29
C GLU A 56 -5.90 -5.22 4.11
N ALA A 57 -4.89 -4.52 3.57
CA ALA A 57 -4.33 -3.32 4.23
C ALA A 57 -5.36 -2.18 4.29
N ALA A 58 -6.12 -1.95 3.21
CA ALA A 58 -7.19 -0.96 3.16
C ALA A 58 -8.30 -1.26 4.17
N ASP A 59 -8.78 -2.51 4.24
CA ASP A 59 -9.78 -2.94 5.23
C ASP A 59 -9.33 -2.70 6.67
N LYS A 60 -8.04 -2.98 6.96
CA LYS A 60 -7.47 -2.72 8.28
C LYS A 60 -7.39 -1.22 8.58
N ALA A 61 -7.04 -0.41 7.58
CA ALA A 61 -6.98 1.05 7.73
C ALA A 61 -8.37 1.64 8.02
N LEU A 62 -9.40 1.20 7.29
CA LEU A 62 -10.79 1.60 7.51
C LEU A 62 -11.27 1.23 8.92
N LYS A 63 -11.04 0.00 9.35
CA LYS A 63 -11.36 -0.47 10.71
C LYS A 63 -10.61 0.32 11.79
N ASN A 64 -9.35 0.65 11.56
CA ASN A 64 -8.55 1.43 12.50
C ASN A 64 -9.02 2.89 12.58
N ALA A 65 -9.54 3.43 11.48
CA ALA A 65 -10.10 4.79 11.40
C ALA A 65 -11.55 4.88 11.90
N ASP A 66 -12.25 3.75 12.07
CA ASP A 66 -13.70 3.67 12.31
C ASP A 66 -14.51 4.37 11.21
N ILE A 67 -14.14 4.11 9.94
CA ILE A 67 -14.77 4.69 8.74
C ILE A 67 -15.33 3.55 7.88
N SER A 68 -16.55 3.74 7.36
CA SER A 68 -17.16 2.84 6.37
C SER A 68 -16.51 2.99 5.00
N ALA A 69 -16.42 1.91 4.24
CA ALA A 69 -15.93 1.98 2.86
C ALA A 69 -16.82 2.86 1.96
N GLU A 70 -18.11 2.96 2.26
CA GLU A 70 -19.07 3.82 1.54
C GLU A 70 -18.78 5.32 1.70
N ASP A 71 -18.10 5.69 2.79
CA ASP A 71 -17.72 7.07 3.11
C ASP A 71 -16.39 7.49 2.46
N VAL A 72 -15.69 6.57 1.81
CA VAL A 72 -14.43 6.88 1.11
C VAL A 72 -14.72 7.59 -0.20
N ASP A 73 -14.17 8.79 -0.37
CA ASP A 73 -14.36 9.63 -1.55
C ASP A 73 -13.29 9.40 -2.62
N ILE A 74 -12.08 9.01 -2.21
CA ILE A 74 -10.97 8.84 -3.14
C ILE A 74 -9.98 7.76 -2.67
N ILE A 75 -9.54 6.93 -3.61
CA ILE A 75 -8.51 5.91 -3.41
C ILE A 75 -7.36 6.16 -4.38
N ILE A 76 -6.17 6.31 -3.85
CA ILE A 76 -4.95 6.50 -4.66
C ILE A 76 -3.98 5.38 -4.33
N ALA A 77 -3.67 4.54 -5.31
CA ALA A 77 -2.66 3.50 -5.17
C ALA A 77 -1.33 3.96 -5.75
N ALA A 78 -0.26 3.84 -4.98
CA ALA A 78 1.09 4.16 -5.41
C ALA A 78 1.90 2.87 -5.57
N THR A 79 2.09 2.42 -6.80
CA THR A 79 2.82 1.18 -7.10
C THR A 79 3.47 1.21 -8.49
N VAL A 80 4.53 0.43 -8.65
CA VAL A 80 5.16 0.11 -9.96
C VAL A 80 5.00 -1.37 -10.31
N SER A 81 4.32 -2.15 -9.44
CA SER A 81 4.20 -3.60 -9.53
C SER A 81 2.77 -4.07 -9.30
N ALA A 82 1.80 -3.38 -9.92
CA ALA A 82 0.41 -3.84 -9.93
C ALA A 82 0.31 -5.22 -10.61
N ASP A 83 -0.65 -6.04 -10.17
CA ASP A 83 -0.89 -7.38 -10.76
C ASP A 83 -1.38 -7.29 -12.20
N LYS A 84 -2.00 -6.17 -12.59
CA LYS A 84 -2.56 -5.91 -13.91
C LYS A 84 -2.27 -4.47 -14.34
N TYR A 85 -2.23 -4.25 -15.66
CA TYR A 85 -2.13 -2.91 -16.22
C TYR A 85 -3.49 -2.17 -16.15
N LEU A 86 -4.57 -2.87 -16.48
CA LEU A 86 -5.95 -2.40 -16.38
C LEU A 86 -6.87 -3.55 -15.95
N PRO A 87 -7.87 -3.29 -15.06
CA PRO A 87 -8.02 -2.03 -14.30
C PRO A 87 -6.84 -1.80 -13.36
N GLY A 88 -6.60 -0.52 -12.98
CA GLY A 88 -5.55 -0.14 -12.03
C GLY A 88 -5.77 -0.70 -10.64
N LEU A 89 -4.71 -0.75 -9.83
CA LEU A 89 -4.76 -1.30 -8.47
C LEU A 89 -5.80 -0.60 -7.60
N ALA A 90 -5.89 0.73 -7.66
CA ALA A 90 -6.88 1.50 -6.89
C ALA A 90 -8.31 1.07 -7.22
N CYS A 91 -8.63 0.80 -8.50
CA CYS A 91 -9.96 0.33 -8.92
C CYS A 91 -10.24 -1.10 -8.43
N GLU A 92 -9.24 -1.98 -8.42
CA GLU A 92 -9.39 -3.34 -7.89
C GLU A 92 -9.64 -3.30 -6.36
N VAL A 93 -8.87 -2.47 -5.64
CA VAL A 93 -9.07 -2.28 -4.19
C VAL A 93 -10.44 -1.68 -3.90
N GLN A 94 -10.82 -0.62 -4.64
CA GLN A 94 -12.13 0.02 -4.53
C GLN A 94 -13.27 -1.00 -4.58
N LYS A 95 -13.25 -1.84 -5.61
CA LYS A 95 -14.24 -2.90 -5.78
C LYS A 95 -14.25 -3.89 -4.62
N ASN A 96 -13.07 -4.31 -4.19
CA ASN A 96 -12.93 -5.36 -3.18
C ASN A 96 -13.38 -4.92 -1.78
N ILE A 97 -13.13 -3.65 -1.42
CA ILE A 97 -13.58 -3.09 -0.12
C ILE A 97 -15.00 -2.54 -0.16
N GLY A 98 -15.63 -2.45 -1.34
CA GLY A 98 -16.99 -1.92 -1.50
C GLY A 98 -17.09 -0.38 -1.44
N ALA A 99 -16.03 0.35 -1.77
CA ALA A 99 -16.02 1.81 -1.81
C ALA A 99 -16.63 2.34 -3.11
N GLU A 100 -17.91 2.06 -3.36
CA GLU A 100 -18.58 2.30 -4.65
C GLU A 100 -18.61 3.77 -5.06
N ASN A 101 -18.57 4.70 -4.10
CA ASN A 101 -18.64 6.14 -4.35
C ASN A 101 -17.27 6.79 -4.61
N ALA A 102 -16.18 6.06 -4.37
CA ALA A 102 -14.84 6.62 -4.45
C ALA A 102 -14.36 6.86 -5.89
N VAL A 103 -13.65 7.95 -6.11
CA VAL A 103 -12.77 8.09 -7.29
C VAL A 103 -11.52 7.27 -7.06
N ALA A 104 -11.09 6.48 -8.04
CA ALA A 104 -9.95 5.58 -7.89
C ALA A 104 -8.96 5.69 -9.04
N PHE A 105 -7.68 5.89 -8.75
CA PHE A 105 -6.61 5.90 -9.75
C PHE A 105 -5.26 5.57 -9.13
N ASP A 106 -4.32 5.15 -9.99
CA ASP A 106 -2.97 4.80 -9.61
C ASP A 106 -1.98 5.94 -9.90
N ILE A 107 -0.95 6.04 -9.07
CA ILE A 107 0.23 6.88 -9.29
C ILE A 107 1.46 5.99 -9.44
N ASN A 108 2.20 6.20 -10.51
CA ASN A 108 3.49 5.58 -10.72
C ASN A 108 4.61 6.62 -10.59
N ALA A 109 5.25 6.66 -9.45
CA ALA A 109 6.38 7.55 -9.16
C ALA A 109 7.46 6.84 -8.32
N ALA A 110 7.59 5.53 -8.51
CA ALA A 110 8.57 4.68 -7.85
C ALA A 110 8.65 4.96 -6.32
N CYS A 111 9.86 5.14 -5.78
CA CYS A 111 10.10 5.34 -4.35
C CYS A 111 9.42 6.60 -3.77
N SER A 112 9.07 7.57 -4.61
CA SER A 112 8.37 8.80 -4.19
C SER A 112 6.84 8.68 -4.29
N GLY A 113 6.32 7.55 -4.79
CA GLY A 113 4.89 7.36 -5.08
C GLY A 113 3.99 7.66 -3.88
N PHE A 114 4.32 7.19 -2.70
CA PHE A 114 3.53 7.45 -1.50
C PHE A 114 3.43 8.95 -1.16
N LEU A 115 4.53 9.69 -1.29
CA LEU A 115 4.54 11.14 -0.99
C LEU A 115 3.67 11.90 -2.00
N PHE A 116 3.74 11.56 -3.28
CA PHE A 116 2.87 12.15 -4.29
C PHE A 116 1.40 11.76 -4.10
N ALA A 117 1.13 10.52 -3.73
CA ALA A 117 -0.23 10.07 -3.42
C ALA A 117 -0.80 10.84 -2.22
N LEU A 118 -0.02 10.99 -1.15
CA LEU A 118 -0.41 11.73 0.05
C LEU A 118 -0.69 13.21 -0.23
N ASP A 119 0.19 13.87 -1.00
CA ASP A 119 0.02 15.27 -1.38
C ASP A 119 -1.21 15.45 -2.29
N THR A 120 -1.38 14.56 -3.26
CA THR A 120 -2.55 14.55 -4.13
C THR A 120 -3.84 14.36 -3.33
N ALA A 121 -3.89 13.39 -2.42
CA ALA A 121 -5.04 13.17 -1.54
C ALA A 121 -5.34 14.42 -0.70
N ALA A 122 -4.31 15.05 -0.13
CA ALA A 122 -4.47 16.26 0.66
C ALA A 122 -5.09 17.42 -0.16
N LEU A 123 -4.67 17.60 -1.42
CA LEU A 123 -5.24 18.61 -2.31
C LEU A 123 -6.72 18.34 -2.61
N TYR A 124 -7.10 17.09 -2.85
CA TYR A 124 -8.49 16.70 -3.05
C TYR A 124 -9.36 16.96 -1.81
N LEU A 125 -8.85 16.63 -0.62
CA LEU A 125 -9.54 16.87 0.64
C LEU A 125 -9.67 18.36 0.97
N GLU A 126 -8.66 19.17 0.65
CA GLU A 126 -8.68 20.61 0.92
C GLU A 126 -9.52 21.40 -0.08
N HIS A 127 -9.59 20.97 -1.33
CA HIS A 127 -10.17 21.78 -2.42
C HIS A 127 -11.26 21.05 -3.23
N GLY A 128 -11.32 19.73 -3.17
CA GLY A 128 -12.23 18.89 -3.98
C GLY A 128 -13.59 18.63 -3.35
N GLY A 129 -13.81 19.04 -2.10
CA GLY A 129 -15.05 18.75 -1.37
C GLY A 129 -15.13 17.32 -0.84
N TYR A 130 -14.03 16.57 -0.86
CA TYR A 130 -13.90 15.23 -0.31
C TYR A 130 -13.56 15.27 1.18
N GLN A 131 -13.95 14.23 1.92
CA GLN A 131 -13.72 14.11 3.35
C GLN A 131 -12.75 12.97 3.72
N HIS A 132 -12.78 11.88 2.94
CA HIS A 132 -12.01 10.67 3.23
C HIS A 132 -11.22 10.15 2.00
N ALA A 133 -9.91 9.95 2.20
CA ALA A 133 -8.99 9.45 1.18
C ALA A 133 -8.20 8.26 1.69
#